data_d6a4efed8d8dace0a2a24c9c38f21e3a
#
_entry.id   d6a4efed8d8dace0a2a24c9c38f21e3a
#
_cell.length_a   1.000
_cell.length_b   1.000
_cell.length_c   1.000
_cell.angle_alpha   90.00
_cell.angle_beta   90.00
_cell.angle_gamma   90.00
#
_symmetry.space_group_name_H-M   'P 1'
#
loop_
_entity.id
_entity.type
_entity.pdbx_description
1 polymer ?
#
loop_
_entity_poly.entity_id
_entity_poly.type
_entity_poly.pdbx_seq_one_letter_code
_entity_poly.pdbx_strand_id
1 'polypeptide(L)'
;MRNKYIDLAINKLGIAFDSLDLTFHQMDTGVPGDVTSYWPGNKDEDVLICVFKGKQIHEPFHRQDFFFINYAYKDSYQALSEKYNNLITINEDECYIGQPYSGYALRADSSEDVVIIGVLIRKDSFFQEYLPTVYTDSDLFRFFVEPQTNKFSDEYIHLPVTKEHAIRTLLEMMVVEYADKGEDTQRILKSMLQTLLLEIARRYRIEKSGSAPKTLAEQIIDYM
;
A
#
# COMPACT_ATOMS: atom_id res chain seq x y z
N MET A 1 9.82 -21.60 -10.91
CA MET A 1 8.51 -22.13 -11.40
C MET A 1 7.44 -21.19 -10.86
N ARG A 2 6.82 -20.35 -11.71
CA ARG A 2 5.78 -19.40 -11.27
C ARG A 2 4.58 -20.21 -10.76
N ASN A 3 4.04 -19.85 -9.63
CA ASN A 3 2.92 -20.57 -9.02
C ASN A 3 1.65 -20.29 -9.84
N LYS A 4 1.16 -21.29 -10.56
CA LYS A 4 -0.04 -21.19 -11.40
C LYS A 4 -1.29 -20.68 -10.65
N TYR A 5 -1.36 -20.92 -9.34
CA TYR A 5 -2.49 -20.48 -8.50
C TYR A 5 -2.49 -18.98 -8.30
N ILE A 6 -1.31 -18.36 -8.12
CA ILE A 6 -1.24 -16.89 -7.95
C ILE A 6 -1.61 -16.17 -9.25
N ASP A 7 -1.18 -16.69 -10.42
CA ASP A 7 -1.55 -16.08 -11.70
C ASP A 7 -3.06 -16.13 -11.95
N LEU A 8 -3.73 -17.23 -11.57
CA LEU A 8 -5.20 -17.36 -11.66
C LEU A 8 -5.90 -16.39 -10.70
N ALA A 9 -5.42 -16.28 -9.47
CA ALA A 9 -5.98 -15.38 -8.47
C ALA A 9 -5.81 -13.91 -8.88
N ILE A 10 -4.64 -13.51 -9.36
CA ILE A 10 -4.37 -12.17 -9.91
C ILE A 10 -5.33 -11.85 -11.06
N ASN A 11 -5.53 -12.78 -12.00
CA ASN A 11 -6.46 -12.57 -13.11
C ASN A 11 -7.91 -12.41 -12.62
N LYS A 12 -8.32 -13.22 -11.63
CA LYS A 12 -9.68 -13.17 -11.07
C LYS A 12 -9.93 -11.84 -10.36
N LEU A 13 -8.99 -11.35 -9.55
CA LEU A 13 -9.14 -10.12 -8.80
C LEU A 13 -9.03 -8.88 -9.70
N GLY A 14 -8.16 -8.88 -10.70
CA GLY A 14 -8.06 -7.79 -11.67
C GLY A 14 -9.39 -7.54 -12.38
N ILE A 15 -10.07 -8.59 -12.86
CA ILE A 15 -11.40 -8.47 -13.45
C ILE A 15 -12.43 -7.94 -12.45
N ALA A 16 -12.40 -8.44 -11.21
CA ALA A 16 -13.33 -8.01 -10.17
C ALA A 16 -13.12 -6.54 -9.79
N PHE A 17 -11.88 -6.06 -9.75
CA PHE A 17 -11.56 -4.66 -9.45
C PHE A 17 -12.04 -3.71 -10.54
N ASP A 18 -11.80 -4.04 -11.80
CA ASP A 18 -12.27 -3.23 -12.95
C ASP A 18 -13.81 -3.10 -12.98
N SER A 19 -14.52 -4.03 -12.35
CA SER A 19 -15.97 -3.99 -12.21
C SER A 19 -16.47 -3.28 -10.95
N LEU A 20 -15.57 -2.87 -10.04
CA LEU A 20 -15.96 -2.10 -8.85
C LEU A 20 -16.37 -0.69 -9.27
N ASP A 21 -17.60 -0.33 -8.90
CA ASP A 21 -18.11 1.04 -9.03
C ASP A 21 -17.61 1.85 -7.83
N LEU A 22 -16.37 2.34 -7.91
CA LEU A 22 -15.80 3.21 -6.90
C LEU A 22 -16.54 4.54 -6.91
N THR A 23 -17.25 4.82 -5.84
CA THR A 23 -17.99 6.08 -5.70
C THR A 23 -17.03 7.20 -5.32
N PHE A 24 -16.80 8.14 -6.27
CA PHE A 24 -16.04 9.34 -6.02
C PHE A 24 -16.99 10.49 -5.64
N HIS A 25 -16.69 11.15 -4.54
CA HIS A 25 -17.42 12.34 -4.08
C HIS A 25 -16.50 13.53 -4.05
N GLN A 26 -16.99 14.68 -4.50
CA GLN A 26 -16.23 15.92 -4.38
C GLN A 26 -16.05 16.28 -2.92
N MET A 27 -14.80 16.56 -2.52
CA MET A 27 -14.46 17.00 -1.17
C MET A 27 -14.54 18.53 -1.08
N ASP A 28 -14.95 19.01 0.09
CA ASP A 28 -14.77 20.40 0.47
C ASP A 28 -13.36 20.60 1.06
N THR A 29 -12.37 20.57 0.20
CA THR A 29 -10.96 20.86 0.53
C THR A 29 -10.60 22.32 0.27
N GLY A 30 -11.51 23.06 -0.34
CA GLY A 30 -11.21 24.37 -0.90
C GLY A 30 -10.43 24.31 -2.22
N VAL A 31 -10.06 23.11 -2.68
CA VAL A 31 -9.36 22.89 -3.96
C VAL A 31 -10.36 22.38 -4.99
N PRO A 32 -10.62 23.13 -6.08
CA PRO A 32 -11.53 22.69 -7.13
C PRO A 32 -11.05 21.39 -7.78
N GLY A 33 -11.96 20.42 -7.89
CA GLY A 33 -11.69 19.14 -8.56
C GLY A 33 -11.15 18.03 -7.67
N ASP A 34 -10.89 18.29 -6.38
CA ASP A 34 -10.56 17.22 -5.43
C ASP A 34 -11.74 16.25 -5.27
N VAL A 35 -11.45 14.97 -5.39
CA VAL A 35 -12.43 13.89 -5.21
C VAL A 35 -11.95 12.88 -4.18
N THR A 36 -12.88 12.28 -3.45
CA THR A 36 -12.59 11.21 -2.49
C THR A 36 -13.31 9.95 -2.88
N SER A 37 -12.58 8.82 -2.86
CA SER A 37 -13.17 7.49 -2.89
C SER A 37 -13.42 7.03 -1.45
N TYR A 38 -14.63 6.53 -1.20
CA TYR A 38 -14.99 5.93 0.08
C TYR A 38 -14.77 4.42 0.04
N TRP A 39 -14.80 3.79 1.23
CA TRP A 39 -14.58 2.36 1.38
C TRP A 39 -15.42 1.54 0.39
N PRO A 40 -14.79 0.79 -0.54
CA PRO A 40 -15.50 0.05 -1.59
C PRO A 40 -15.95 -1.34 -1.16
N GLY A 41 -15.46 -1.84 -0.01
CA GLY A 41 -15.79 -3.17 0.50
C GLY A 41 -17.17 -3.24 1.13
N ASN A 42 -17.65 -4.47 1.39
CA ASN A 42 -18.88 -4.70 2.11
C ASN A 42 -18.76 -4.25 3.58
N LYS A 43 -19.90 -4.19 4.29
CA LYS A 43 -19.93 -3.78 5.71
C LYS A 43 -19.08 -4.67 6.60
N ASP A 44 -18.99 -5.93 6.27
CA ASP A 44 -18.27 -6.96 7.04
C ASP A 44 -16.82 -7.15 6.55
N GLU A 45 -16.39 -6.38 5.55
CA GLU A 45 -15.02 -6.40 5.06
C GLU A 45 -14.22 -5.24 5.66
N ASP A 46 -13.14 -5.56 6.35
CA ASP A 46 -12.16 -4.60 6.90
C ASP A 46 -10.86 -4.56 6.10
N VAL A 47 -10.60 -5.62 5.34
CA VAL A 47 -9.45 -5.77 4.46
C VAL A 47 -9.93 -6.19 3.08
N LEU A 48 -9.52 -5.44 2.06
CA LEU A 48 -9.81 -5.72 0.67
C LEU A 48 -8.50 -5.86 -0.11
N ILE A 49 -8.44 -6.86 -0.98
CA ILE A 49 -7.32 -7.03 -1.90
C ILE A 49 -7.80 -6.68 -3.31
N CYS A 50 -7.12 -5.75 -3.93
CA CYS A 50 -7.35 -5.39 -5.32
C CYS A 50 -6.09 -5.64 -6.17
N VAL A 51 -6.28 -5.77 -7.47
CA VAL A 51 -5.18 -5.97 -8.41
C VAL A 51 -5.39 -5.06 -9.61
N PHE A 52 -4.43 -4.19 -9.87
CA PHE A 52 -4.33 -3.50 -11.14
C PHE A 52 -3.46 -4.33 -12.07
N LYS A 53 -3.96 -4.62 -13.26
CA LYS A 53 -3.21 -5.39 -14.24
C LYS A 53 -3.44 -4.84 -15.64
N GLY A 54 -2.37 -4.54 -16.35
CA GLY A 54 -2.43 -4.08 -17.74
C GLY A 54 -1.11 -3.49 -18.21
N LYS A 55 -1.04 -3.21 -19.50
CA LYS A 55 0.11 -2.51 -20.10
C LYS A 55 0.03 -1.01 -19.88
N GLN A 56 -1.18 -0.49 -19.81
CA GLN A 56 -1.49 0.90 -19.53
C GLN A 56 -2.46 0.94 -18.37
N ILE A 57 -2.05 1.57 -17.27
CA ILE A 57 -2.85 1.77 -16.07
C ILE A 57 -2.85 3.27 -15.80
N HIS A 58 -4.02 3.85 -15.60
CA HIS A 58 -4.15 5.26 -15.31
C HIS A 58 -5.26 5.48 -14.29
N GLU A 59 -4.85 5.75 -13.04
CA GLU A 59 -5.73 6.23 -11.98
C GLU A 59 -5.53 7.73 -11.84
N PRO A 60 -6.57 8.54 -12.09
CA PRO A 60 -6.48 9.99 -11.95
C PRO A 60 -6.21 10.37 -10.49
N PHE A 61 -5.76 11.61 -10.28
CA PHE A 61 -5.56 12.12 -8.92
C PHE A 61 -6.86 12.06 -8.11
N HIS A 62 -6.81 11.42 -6.96
CA HIS A 62 -7.93 11.28 -6.03
C HIS A 62 -7.45 11.08 -4.60
N ARG A 63 -8.38 11.18 -3.65
CA ARG A 63 -8.21 10.83 -2.24
C ARG A 63 -9.08 9.62 -1.90
N GLN A 64 -8.79 8.96 -0.79
CA GLN A 64 -9.59 7.84 -0.29
C GLN A 64 -9.64 7.88 1.23
N ASP A 65 -10.74 7.38 1.84
CA ASP A 65 -10.96 7.45 3.29
C ASP A 65 -10.41 6.24 4.07
N PHE A 66 -9.55 5.46 3.43
CA PHE A 66 -8.96 4.24 3.98
C PHE A 66 -7.44 4.21 3.79
N PHE A 67 -6.74 3.39 4.57
CA PHE A 67 -5.32 3.11 4.35
C PHE A 67 -5.11 2.18 3.16
N PHE A 68 -3.99 2.33 2.48
CA PHE A 68 -3.66 1.44 1.38
C PHE A 68 -2.17 1.17 1.27
N ILE A 69 -1.85 -0.02 0.80
CA ILE A 69 -0.50 -0.47 0.46
C ILE A 69 -0.55 -0.95 -0.98
N ASN A 70 0.10 -0.24 -1.89
CA ASN A 70 0.24 -0.64 -3.28
C ASN A 70 1.64 -1.21 -3.51
N TYR A 71 1.71 -2.48 -3.84
CA TYR A 71 2.94 -3.23 -4.06
C TYR A 71 3.13 -3.50 -5.56
N ALA A 72 4.27 -3.11 -6.12
CA ALA A 72 4.65 -3.43 -7.49
C ALA A 72 5.05 -4.91 -7.59
N TYR A 73 4.10 -5.76 -7.94
CA TYR A 73 4.30 -7.22 -8.01
C TYR A 73 5.06 -7.66 -9.26
N LYS A 74 4.80 -7.00 -10.37
CA LYS A 74 5.49 -7.20 -11.66
C LYS A 74 5.65 -5.88 -12.36
N ASP A 75 6.89 -5.57 -12.76
CA ASP A 75 7.29 -4.33 -13.40
C ASP A 75 7.06 -3.10 -12.47
N SER A 76 7.25 -1.91 -12.99
CA SER A 76 7.21 -0.65 -12.24
C SER A 76 5.99 0.19 -12.61
N TYR A 77 5.60 1.06 -11.69
CA TYR A 77 4.61 2.10 -11.93
C TYR A 77 5.07 3.44 -11.35
N GLN A 78 4.37 4.50 -11.71
CA GLN A 78 4.62 5.84 -11.19
C GLN A 78 3.47 6.28 -10.27
N ALA A 79 3.81 6.85 -9.13
CA ALA A 79 2.88 7.49 -8.21
C ALA A 79 3.18 8.99 -8.13
N LEU A 80 2.15 9.81 -8.21
CA LEU A 80 2.21 11.25 -7.98
C LEU A 80 1.63 11.54 -6.60
N SER A 81 2.42 12.15 -5.72
CA SER A 81 1.96 12.67 -4.43
C SER A 81 1.78 14.19 -4.51
N GLU A 82 0.65 14.71 -4.03
CA GLU A 82 0.38 16.14 -4.07
C GLU A 82 1.30 16.94 -3.15
N LYS A 83 1.54 16.46 -1.92
CA LYS A 83 2.35 17.20 -0.93
C LYS A 83 3.69 17.67 -1.48
N TYR A 84 4.34 16.79 -2.25
CA TYR A 84 5.65 17.07 -2.80
C TYR A 84 5.58 17.47 -4.27
N ASN A 85 4.39 17.46 -4.87
CA ASN A 85 4.17 17.66 -6.31
C ASN A 85 5.23 16.92 -7.13
N ASN A 86 5.51 15.68 -6.75
CA ASN A 86 6.55 14.86 -7.33
C ASN A 86 5.98 13.57 -7.90
N LEU A 87 6.64 13.11 -8.93
CA LEU A 87 6.39 11.83 -9.56
C LEU A 87 7.50 10.86 -9.13
N ILE A 88 7.14 9.83 -8.40
CA ILE A 88 8.07 8.79 -7.96
C ILE A 88 7.83 7.50 -8.71
N THR A 89 8.90 6.78 -9.04
CA THR A 89 8.83 5.44 -9.62
C THR A 89 8.87 4.43 -8.50
N ILE A 90 7.90 3.52 -8.50
CA ILE A 90 7.82 2.37 -7.61
C ILE A 90 8.24 1.17 -8.45
N ASN A 91 9.43 0.65 -8.17
CA ASN A 91 9.98 -0.48 -8.92
C ASN A 91 9.39 -1.81 -8.45
N GLU A 92 9.60 -2.88 -9.23
CA GLU A 92 9.22 -4.23 -8.81
C GLU A 92 9.79 -4.54 -7.42
N ASP A 93 8.97 -5.14 -6.56
CA ASP A 93 9.26 -5.41 -5.16
C ASP A 93 9.36 -4.16 -4.25
N GLU A 94 8.72 -3.05 -4.63
CA GLU A 94 8.59 -1.87 -3.78
C GLU A 94 7.13 -1.60 -3.40
N CYS A 95 6.93 -0.93 -2.26
CA CYS A 95 5.62 -0.53 -1.76
C CYS A 95 5.46 0.99 -1.74
N TYR A 96 4.28 1.46 -2.13
CA TYR A 96 3.76 2.77 -1.81
C TYR A 96 2.65 2.62 -0.77
N ILE A 97 2.81 3.26 0.40
CA ILE A 97 1.86 3.20 1.50
C ILE A 97 1.26 4.58 1.71
N GLY A 98 -0.05 4.69 1.59
CA GLY A 98 -0.78 5.94 1.73
C GLY A 98 -1.73 5.94 2.92
N GLN A 99 -1.98 7.15 3.42
CA GLN A 99 -2.89 7.44 4.53
C GLN A 99 -4.30 7.72 4.00
N PRO A 100 -5.34 7.61 4.86
CA PRO A 100 -6.65 8.18 4.56
C PRO A 100 -6.52 9.67 4.20
N TYR A 101 -7.21 10.06 3.14
CA TYR A 101 -7.26 11.41 2.57
C TYR A 101 -5.94 11.93 1.97
N SER A 102 -4.88 11.14 1.95
CA SER A 102 -3.67 11.44 1.17
C SER A 102 -3.99 11.36 -0.31
N GLY A 103 -3.71 12.44 -1.04
CA GLY A 103 -3.96 12.50 -2.47
C GLY A 103 -2.85 11.81 -3.26
N TYR A 104 -3.24 10.99 -4.23
CA TYR A 104 -2.29 10.38 -5.13
C TYR A 104 -2.91 10.11 -6.51
N ALA A 105 -2.05 9.96 -7.50
CA ALA A 105 -2.38 9.41 -8.82
C ALA A 105 -1.41 8.27 -9.12
N LEU A 106 -1.85 7.32 -9.95
CA LEU A 106 -1.06 6.17 -10.35
C LEU A 106 -1.10 6.01 -11.85
N ARG A 107 0.05 5.76 -12.45
CA ARG A 107 0.13 5.43 -13.87
C ARG A 107 1.22 4.41 -14.16
N ALA A 108 0.97 3.56 -15.13
CA ALA A 108 1.96 2.69 -15.74
C ALA A 108 1.78 2.70 -17.25
N ASP A 109 2.89 2.64 -17.98
CA ASP A 109 2.94 2.47 -19.42
C ASP A 109 4.14 1.57 -19.75
N SER A 110 3.85 0.33 -20.13
CA SER A 110 4.87 -0.70 -20.36
C SER A 110 4.53 -1.55 -21.59
N SER A 111 5.55 -2.17 -22.18
CA SER A 111 5.39 -3.12 -23.26
C SER A 111 4.76 -4.45 -22.80
N GLU A 112 4.87 -4.78 -21.52
CA GLU A 112 4.29 -5.95 -20.86
C GLU A 112 3.26 -5.56 -19.81
N ASP A 113 2.49 -6.55 -19.30
CA ASP A 113 1.56 -6.31 -18.20
C ASP A 113 2.32 -5.92 -16.92
N VAL A 114 2.01 -4.76 -16.41
CA VAL A 114 2.32 -4.34 -15.04
C VAL A 114 1.29 -4.97 -14.11
N VAL A 115 1.71 -5.43 -12.94
CA VAL A 115 0.82 -5.95 -11.91
C VAL A 115 1.09 -5.26 -10.60
N ILE A 116 0.07 -4.59 -10.06
CA ILE A 116 0.12 -3.94 -8.75
C ILE A 116 -0.89 -4.62 -7.84
N ILE A 117 -0.46 -5.06 -6.67
CA ILE A 117 -1.34 -5.62 -5.63
C ILE A 117 -1.63 -4.50 -4.62
N GLY A 118 -2.90 -4.16 -4.47
CA GLY A 118 -3.39 -3.23 -3.48
C GLY A 118 -3.98 -3.95 -2.28
N VAL A 119 -3.55 -3.57 -1.08
CA VAL A 119 -4.18 -3.96 0.20
C VAL A 119 -4.85 -2.72 0.75
N LEU A 120 -6.18 -2.70 0.76
CA LEU A 120 -6.97 -1.63 1.30
C LEU A 120 -7.41 -2.00 2.71
N ILE A 121 -7.32 -1.06 3.65
CA ILE A 121 -7.58 -1.31 5.06
C ILE A 121 -8.54 -0.25 5.57
N ARG A 122 -9.68 -0.69 6.06
CA ARG A 122 -10.70 0.19 6.62
C ARG A 122 -10.12 1.02 7.76
N LYS A 123 -10.30 2.32 7.70
CA LYS A 123 -9.70 3.27 8.64
C LYS A 123 -10.00 2.93 10.10
N ASP A 124 -11.28 2.73 10.43
CA ASP A 124 -11.69 2.48 11.82
C ASP A 124 -11.14 1.15 12.35
N SER A 125 -11.15 0.11 11.53
CA SER A 125 -10.55 -1.20 11.88
C SER A 125 -9.04 -1.09 12.06
N PHE A 126 -8.35 -0.28 11.25
CA PHE A 126 -6.93 -0.05 11.42
C PHE A 126 -6.61 0.54 12.79
N PHE A 127 -7.31 1.59 13.20
CA PHE A 127 -7.06 2.23 14.50
C PHE A 127 -7.39 1.32 15.68
N GLN A 128 -8.43 0.51 15.57
CA GLN A 128 -8.87 -0.38 16.65
C GLN A 128 -7.99 -1.63 16.80
N GLU A 129 -7.62 -2.25 15.68
CA GLU A 129 -7.01 -3.58 15.71
C GLU A 129 -5.49 -3.58 15.40
N TYR A 130 -5.01 -2.68 14.54
CA TYR A 130 -3.64 -2.76 13.99
C TYR A 130 -2.69 -1.69 14.48
N LEU A 131 -3.18 -0.51 14.87
CA LEU A 131 -2.32 0.56 15.35
C LEU A 131 -1.38 0.11 16.48
N PRO A 132 -1.83 -0.71 17.47
CA PRO A 132 -0.94 -1.23 18.51
C PRO A 132 0.22 -2.09 17.97
N THR A 133 0.11 -2.65 16.79
CA THR A 133 1.16 -3.47 16.17
C THR A 133 2.36 -2.65 15.73
N VAL A 134 2.14 -1.39 15.35
CA VAL A 134 3.17 -0.49 14.80
C VAL A 134 3.65 0.58 15.80
N TYR A 135 3.13 0.61 17.03
CA TYR A 135 3.43 1.66 18.01
C TYR A 135 4.89 1.69 18.49
N THR A 136 5.65 0.62 18.31
CA THR A 136 7.05 0.54 18.74
C THR A 136 8.00 1.37 17.89
N ASP A 137 7.57 1.83 16.72
CA ASP A 137 8.31 2.73 15.86
C ASP A 137 7.63 4.10 15.86
N SER A 138 8.29 5.11 16.45
CA SER A 138 7.70 6.45 16.67
C SER A 138 7.32 7.17 15.38
N ASP A 139 8.09 6.98 14.29
CA ASP A 139 7.82 7.68 13.04
C ASP A 139 6.75 6.98 12.23
N LEU A 140 6.77 5.64 12.22
CA LEU A 140 5.72 4.85 11.59
C LEU A 140 4.39 5.03 12.33
N PHE A 141 4.43 5.04 13.67
CA PHE A 141 3.26 5.36 14.49
C PHE A 141 2.71 6.76 14.17
N ARG A 142 3.59 7.78 14.13
CA ARG A 142 3.19 9.14 13.77
C ARG A 142 2.54 9.17 12.38
N PHE A 143 3.14 8.52 11.40
CA PHE A 143 2.57 8.42 10.05
C PHE A 143 1.14 7.89 10.08
N PHE A 144 0.87 6.81 10.80
CA PHE A 144 -0.47 6.23 10.84
C PHE A 144 -1.48 7.06 11.65
N VAL A 145 -1.03 7.84 12.65
CA VAL A 145 -1.92 8.68 13.48
C VAL A 145 -2.17 10.05 12.88
N GLU A 146 -1.28 10.57 12.04
CA GLU A 146 -1.36 11.90 11.44
C GLU A 146 -2.74 12.23 10.83
N PRO A 147 -3.42 11.31 10.09
CA PRO A 147 -4.75 11.59 9.53
C PRO A 147 -5.84 11.94 10.57
N GLN A 148 -5.62 11.67 11.86
CA GLN A 148 -6.54 12.05 12.92
C GLN A 148 -6.43 13.54 13.31
N THR A 149 -5.24 14.11 13.16
CA THR A 149 -4.93 15.49 13.52
C THR A 149 -4.82 16.41 12.31
N ASN A 150 -4.35 15.89 11.20
CA ASN A 150 -4.20 16.61 9.93
C ASN A 150 -4.75 15.76 8.78
N LYS A 151 -6.02 15.93 8.46
CA LYS A 151 -6.75 15.12 7.48
C LYS A 151 -6.15 15.12 6.07
N PHE A 152 -5.44 16.18 5.70
CA PHE A 152 -4.84 16.36 4.37
C PHE A 152 -3.33 16.56 4.46
N SER A 153 -2.64 15.72 5.26
CA SER A 153 -1.19 15.80 5.41
C SER A 153 -0.45 15.40 4.12
N ASP A 154 -1.09 14.60 3.26
CA ASP A 154 -0.52 14.06 2.01
C ASP A 154 0.80 13.29 2.22
N GLU A 155 0.98 12.70 3.39
CA GLU A 155 2.14 11.87 3.70
C GLU A 155 2.02 10.50 3.03
N TYR A 156 3.14 9.96 2.64
CA TYR A 156 3.27 8.59 2.14
C TYR A 156 4.58 7.95 2.57
N ILE A 157 4.66 6.64 2.49
CA ILE A 157 5.90 5.89 2.64
C ILE A 157 6.20 5.16 1.33
N HIS A 158 7.39 5.41 0.76
CA HIS A 158 7.97 4.59 -0.28
C HIS A 158 8.96 3.63 0.37
N LEU A 159 8.70 2.33 0.28
CA LEU A 159 9.47 1.29 0.94
C LEU A 159 10.02 0.30 -0.08
N PRO A 160 11.35 0.26 -0.29
CA PRO A 160 11.99 -0.79 -1.07
C PRO A 160 11.95 -2.10 -0.26
N VAL A 161 11.37 -3.15 -0.85
CA VAL A 161 11.20 -4.48 -0.20
C VAL A 161 12.21 -5.48 -0.77
N THR A 162 13.26 -4.99 -1.39
CA THR A 162 14.22 -5.77 -2.17
C THR A 162 14.60 -7.10 -1.53
N LYS A 163 14.27 -8.20 -2.25
CA LYS A 163 14.75 -9.58 -2.06
C LYS A 163 14.36 -10.32 -0.76
N GLU A 164 13.64 -9.71 0.17
CA GLU A 164 13.10 -10.45 1.30
C GLU A 164 11.72 -10.99 0.95
N HIS A 165 11.66 -12.28 0.71
CA HIS A 165 10.48 -12.99 0.21
C HIS A 165 9.26 -12.95 1.14
N ALA A 166 9.37 -12.49 2.38
CA ALA A 166 8.28 -12.55 3.35
C ALA A 166 7.08 -11.68 2.95
N ILE A 167 7.30 -10.40 2.61
CA ILE A 167 6.22 -9.47 2.21
C ILE A 167 5.56 -9.96 0.92
N ARG A 168 6.37 -10.33 -0.09
CA ARG A 168 5.85 -10.87 -1.35
C ARG A 168 5.02 -12.13 -1.12
N THR A 169 5.53 -13.07 -0.33
CA THR A 169 4.82 -14.33 -0.01
C THR A 169 3.51 -14.07 0.72
N LEU A 170 3.50 -13.17 1.71
CA LEU A 170 2.27 -12.78 2.42
C LEU A 170 1.24 -12.19 1.46
N LEU A 171 1.65 -11.29 0.59
CA LEU A 171 0.76 -10.69 -0.41
C LEU A 171 0.21 -11.73 -1.39
N GLU A 172 1.04 -12.67 -1.85
CA GLU A 172 0.59 -13.79 -2.68
C GLU A 172 -0.46 -14.65 -1.96
N MET A 173 -0.26 -14.96 -0.68
CA MET A 173 -1.22 -15.69 0.13
C MET A 173 -2.53 -14.89 0.29
N MET A 174 -2.44 -13.59 0.58
CA MET A 174 -3.63 -12.72 0.71
C MET A 174 -4.42 -12.64 -0.60
N VAL A 175 -3.75 -12.55 -1.73
CA VAL A 175 -4.36 -12.55 -3.08
C VAL A 175 -5.12 -13.86 -3.33
N VAL A 176 -4.51 -15.02 -3.03
CA VAL A 176 -5.14 -16.32 -3.23
C VAL A 176 -6.34 -16.49 -2.31
N GLU A 177 -6.20 -16.16 -1.02
CA GLU A 177 -7.29 -16.22 -0.04
C GLU A 177 -8.47 -15.34 -0.44
N TYR A 178 -8.20 -14.10 -0.87
CA TYR A 178 -9.26 -13.17 -1.25
C TYR A 178 -9.91 -13.54 -2.58
N ALA A 179 -9.18 -14.16 -3.50
CA ALA A 179 -9.75 -14.64 -4.75
C ALA A 179 -10.76 -15.78 -4.56
N ASP A 180 -10.58 -16.62 -3.56
CA ASP A 180 -11.44 -17.78 -3.27
C ASP A 180 -12.19 -17.62 -1.92
N LYS A 181 -12.82 -16.45 -1.74
CA LYS A 181 -13.51 -16.07 -0.49
C LYS A 181 -14.41 -17.17 0.10
N GLY A 182 -14.21 -17.42 1.39
CA GLY A 182 -15.05 -18.25 2.25
C GLY A 182 -15.49 -17.48 3.51
N GLU A 183 -16.19 -18.17 4.42
CA GLU A 183 -16.71 -17.56 5.66
C GLU A 183 -15.59 -16.99 6.57
N ASP A 184 -14.42 -17.61 6.58
CA ASP A 184 -13.29 -17.22 7.42
C ASP A 184 -12.30 -16.25 6.74
N THR A 185 -12.50 -15.88 5.48
CA THR A 185 -11.54 -15.08 4.70
C THR A 185 -11.16 -13.79 5.40
N GLN A 186 -12.10 -13.01 5.92
CA GLN A 186 -11.77 -11.78 6.62
C GLN A 186 -10.94 -12.03 7.89
N ARG A 187 -11.21 -13.10 8.65
CA ARG A 187 -10.43 -13.46 9.82
C ARG A 187 -9.00 -13.87 9.46
N ILE A 188 -8.83 -14.63 8.38
CA ILE A 188 -7.53 -15.04 7.84
C ILE A 188 -6.75 -13.82 7.34
N LEU A 189 -7.38 -12.97 6.53
CA LEU A 189 -6.75 -11.74 6.02
C LEU A 189 -6.32 -10.79 7.13
N LYS A 190 -7.11 -10.63 8.18
CA LYS A 190 -6.76 -9.83 9.35
C LYS A 190 -5.48 -10.34 10.02
N SER A 191 -5.34 -11.65 10.19
CA SER A 191 -4.13 -12.25 10.77
C SER A 191 -2.89 -12.07 9.85
N MET A 192 -3.08 -12.22 8.54
CA MET A 192 -2.01 -11.98 7.56
C MET A 192 -1.62 -10.49 7.51
N LEU A 193 -2.60 -9.58 7.57
CA LEU A 193 -2.35 -8.14 7.60
C LEU A 193 -1.54 -7.73 8.83
N GLN A 194 -1.85 -8.29 10.01
CA GLN A 194 -1.05 -8.04 11.21
C GLN A 194 0.42 -8.44 11.01
N THR A 195 0.65 -9.61 10.41
CA THR A 195 2.00 -10.07 10.07
C THR A 195 2.66 -9.16 9.03
N LEU A 196 1.93 -8.75 7.99
CA LEU A 196 2.41 -7.85 6.95
C LEU A 196 2.84 -6.50 7.54
N LEU A 197 2.06 -5.92 8.44
CA LEU A 197 2.40 -4.65 9.10
C LEU A 197 3.65 -4.77 9.99
N LEU A 198 3.84 -5.91 10.67
CA LEU A 198 5.08 -6.17 11.41
C LEU A 198 6.30 -6.27 10.50
N GLU A 199 6.18 -6.93 9.35
CA GLU A 199 7.24 -7.02 8.35
C GLU A 199 7.57 -5.65 7.74
N ILE A 200 6.55 -4.85 7.43
CA ILE A 200 6.72 -3.46 6.97
C ILE A 200 7.44 -2.63 8.04
N ALA A 201 7.01 -2.72 9.30
CA ALA A 201 7.65 -1.99 10.40
C ALA A 201 9.11 -2.42 10.59
N ARG A 202 9.40 -3.73 10.50
CA ARG A 202 10.76 -4.25 10.54
C ARG A 202 11.61 -3.68 9.41
N ARG A 203 11.11 -3.71 8.18
CA ARG A 203 11.81 -3.20 7.01
C ARG A 203 12.04 -1.70 7.08
N TYR A 204 11.04 -0.94 7.47
CA TYR A 204 11.13 0.50 7.64
C TYR A 204 12.26 0.90 8.61
N ARG A 205 12.43 0.18 9.73
CA ARG A 205 13.53 0.41 10.68
C ARG A 205 14.89 0.12 10.07
N ILE A 206 15.02 -0.96 9.27
CA ILE A 206 16.27 -1.32 8.60
C ILE A 206 16.68 -0.22 7.62
N GLU A 207 15.74 0.24 6.78
CA GLU A 207 15.99 1.31 5.81
C GLU A 207 16.43 2.61 6.50
N LYS A 208 15.75 3.00 7.58
CA LYS A 208 16.14 4.16 8.37
C LYS A 208 17.52 4.02 9.00
N SER A 209 17.84 2.86 9.52
CA SER A 209 19.14 2.60 10.14
C SER A 209 20.27 2.62 9.10
N GLY A 210 20.02 2.12 7.88
CA GLY A 210 20.97 2.17 6.76
C GLY A 210 21.14 3.57 6.16
N SER A 211 20.17 4.45 6.34
CA SER A 211 20.18 5.84 5.84
C SER A 211 20.71 6.83 6.89
N ALA A 212 20.91 6.40 8.14
CA ALA A 212 21.48 7.25 9.18
C ALA A 212 22.92 7.63 8.80
N PRO A 213 23.33 8.90 8.89
CA PRO A 213 24.70 9.29 8.63
C PRO A 213 25.62 8.49 9.58
N LYS A 214 26.64 7.82 9.03
CA LYS A 214 27.63 7.10 9.84
C LYS A 214 28.14 8.00 10.94
N THR A 215 28.14 7.51 12.17
CA THR A 215 28.71 8.25 13.30
C THR A 215 30.20 8.52 13.05
N LEU A 216 30.74 9.53 13.69
CA LEU A 216 32.18 9.88 13.54
C LEU A 216 33.09 8.66 13.83
N ALA A 217 32.67 7.79 14.77
CA ALA A 217 33.37 6.56 15.11
C ALA A 217 33.38 5.54 13.97
N GLU A 218 32.25 5.35 13.28
CA GLU A 218 32.14 4.45 12.12
C GLU A 218 32.91 4.99 10.91
N GLN A 219 32.95 6.30 10.72
CA GLN A 219 33.75 6.94 9.68
C GLN A 219 35.26 6.77 9.92
N ILE A 220 35.69 6.76 11.17
CA ILE A 220 37.11 6.53 11.54
C ILE A 220 37.52 5.07 11.30
N ILE A 221 36.63 4.11 11.56
CA ILE A 221 36.91 2.69 11.34
C ILE A 221 37.08 2.36 9.85
N ASP A 222 36.31 3.00 8.97
CA ASP A 222 36.43 2.82 7.51
C ASP A 222 37.75 3.42 6.92
N TYR A 223 38.44 4.26 7.69
CA TYR A 223 39.72 4.90 7.25
C TYR A 223 40.98 4.21 7.78
N MET A 224 40.84 3.17 8.60
CA MET A 224 41.96 2.37 9.14
C MET A 224 42.10 1.03 8.41
#